data_73a9f303be0cfc660711605103056549
#
_entry.id   73a9f303be0cfc660711605103056549
#
_cell.length_a   1.000
_cell.length_b   1.000
_cell.length_c   1.000
_cell.angle_alpha   90.00
_cell.angle_beta   90.00
_cell.angle_gamma   90.00
#
_symmetry.space_group_name_H-M   'P 1'
#
loop_
_entity.id
_entity.type
_entity.pdbx_description
1 polymer ?
#
loop_
_entity_poly.entity_id
_entity_poly.type
_entity_poly.pdbx_seq_one_letter_code
_entity_poly.pdbx_strand_id
1 'polypeptide(L)'
;MRAAVALLTAAVVLGVCTTSSTGIDTPVSGEVTVFAASSLTDAFPQVGAEMTKANPNARLTFNFGSSSTLATQITNGAPADVFASADEANMQKIVDAELTDGTPKAFASNRLQIAVAAGNPKKIAGLADLARSDVVLVLAAPTVPAGKYALDALAKAGVTARPASQEVDVRAVLNKVSLGEADAGVVYVTDVKSAAGRVTGVEIPPQDQVVARYPAAAVKGSKNATLANRFIDYLVSPNGQGILAEFGFSKP
;
A
#
# COMPACT_ATOMS: atom_id res chain seq x y z
N MET A 1 -86.68 16.97 -9.61
CA MET A 1 -85.59 16.85 -8.60
C MET A 1 -84.52 15.87 -9.16
N ARG A 2 -83.44 16.39 -9.66
CA ARG A 2 -82.33 15.62 -10.23
C ARG A 2 -81.09 15.80 -9.34
N ALA A 3 -80.65 14.70 -8.66
CA ALA A 3 -79.46 14.71 -7.86
C ALA A 3 -78.23 14.49 -8.74
N ALA A 4 -77.27 15.37 -8.70
CA ALA A 4 -75.98 15.20 -9.36
C ALA A 4 -75.00 14.52 -8.38
N VAL A 5 -74.44 13.39 -8.83
CA VAL A 5 -73.38 12.68 -8.14
C VAL A 5 -72.05 13.21 -8.67
N ALA A 6 -71.21 13.82 -7.84
CA ALA A 6 -69.85 14.22 -8.17
C ALA A 6 -68.88 13.08 -7.86
N LEU A 7 -68.23 12.56 -8.89
CA LEU A 7 -67.07 11.62 -8.73
C LEU A 7 -65.78 12.42 -8.44
N LEU A 8 -65.19 12.19 -7.29
CA LEU A 8 -63.87 12.65 -6.94
C LEU A 8 -62.84 11.59 -7.42
N THR A 9 -62.05 11.95 -8.43
CA THR A 9 -60.89 11.13 -8.88
C THR A 9 -59.65 11.55 -8.07
N ALA A 10 -59.20 10.67 -7.19
CA ALA A 10 -57.92 10.84 -6.48
C ALA A 10 -56.77 10.43 -7.39
N ALA A 11 -55.92 11.38 -7.77
CA ALA A 11 -54.67 11.10 -8.49
C ALA A 11 -53.58 10.67 -7.48
N VAL A 12 -53.19 9.40 -7.54
CA VAL A 12 -52.03 8.89 -6.80
C VAL A 12 -50.78 9.27 -7.58
N VAL A 13 -50.00 10.20 -7.08
CA VAL A 13 -48.67 10.53 -7.60
C VAL A 13 -47.69 9.52 -7.03
N LEU A 14 -47.30 8.52 -7.81
CA LEU A 14 -46.18 7.65 -7.50
C LEU A 14 -44.88 8.45 -7.65
N GLY A 15 -44.30 8.89 -6.54
CA GLY A 15 -42.98 9.46 -6.48
C GLY A 15 -41.93 8.34 -6.80
N VAL A 16 -41.36 8.40 -7.99
CA VAL A 16 -40.17 7.62 -8.35
C VAL A 16 -38.99 8.21 -7.61
N CYS A 17 -38.58 7.60 -6.50
CA CYS A 17 -37.28 7.85 -5.88
C CYS A 17 -36.20 7.33 -6.81
N THR A 18 -35.64 8.19 -7.66
CA THR A 18 -34.38 7.90 -8.34
C THR A 18 -33.26 7.95 -7.31
N THR A 19 -32.85 6.79 -6.81
CA THR A 19 -31.59 6.65 -6.10
C THR A 19 -30.47 6.92 -7.10
N SER A 20 -29.82 8.06 -6.98
CA SER A 20 -28.60 8.38 -7.71
C SER A 20 -27.53 7.39 -7.24
N SER A 21 -27.32 6.30 -7.98
CA SER A 21 -26.16 5.42 -7.78
C SER A 21 -24.91 6.24 -8.11
N THR A 22 -24.09 6.46 -7.12
CA THR A 22 -22.73 7.01 -7.28
C THR A 22 -21.98 6.14 -8.28
N GLY A 23 -21.44 6.75 -9.33
CA GLY A 23 -20.92 6.19 -10.59
C GLY A 23 -19.85 5.10 -10.57
N ILE A 24 -20.01 4.09 -9.70
CA ILE A 24 -19.13 2.91 -9.61
C ILE A 24 -19.66 1.72 -10.43
N ASP A 25 -20.89 1.80 -10.93
CA ASP A 25 -21.61 0.63 -11.51
C ASP A 25 -21.36 0.36 -13.00
N THR A 26 -20.62 1.23 -13.70
CA THR A 26 -20.29 0.94 -15.11
C THR A 26 -19.04 0.08 -15.16
N PRO A 27 -19.12 -1.17 -15.72
CA PRO A 27 -17.95 -2.02 -15.87
C PRO A 27 -16.87 -1.33 -16.71
N VAL A 28 -15.62 -1.40 -16.25
CA VAL A 28 -14.47 -0.90 -16.99
C VAL A 28 -13.71 -2.07 -17.62
N SER A 29 -13.04 -1.78 -18.72
CA SER A 29 -12.23 -2.75 -19.46
C SER A 29 -10.86 -2.18 -19.79
N GLY A 30 -9.94 -3.04 -20.20
CA GLY A 30 -8.58 -2.66 -20.58
C GLY A 30 -7.54 -3.34 -19.71
N GLU A 31 -6.29 -2.99 -19.94
CA GLU A 31 -5.14 -3.52 -19.20
C GLU A 31 -4.35 -2.38 -18.59
N VAL A 32 -4.01 -2.47 -17.32
CA VAL A 32 -3.13 -1.52 -16.63
C VAL A 32 -1.99 -2.24 -15.93
N THR A 33 -0.82 -1.61 -15.98
CA THR A 33 0.37 -2.02 -15.25
C THR A 33 0.53 -1.13 -14.02
N VAL A 34 0.45 -1.75 -12.85
CA VAL A 34 0.58 -1.08 -11.55
C VAL A 34 2.00 -1.27 -11.03
N PHE A 35 2.76 -0.20 -10.92
CA PHE A 35 4.05 -0.17 -10.23
C PHE A 35 3.80 0.08 -8.74
N ALA A 36 4.10 -0.89 -7.90
CA ALA A 36 3.72 -0.87 -6.49
C ALA A 36 4.89 -1.21 -5.56
N ALA A 37 4.95 -0.53 -4.43
CA ALA A 37 5.92 -0.81 -3.38
C ALA A 37 5.93 -2.30 -3.00
N SER A 38 7.11 -2.89 -2.77
CA SER A 38 7.28 -4.33 -2.49
C SER A 38 6.47 -4.83 -1.28
N SER A 39 6.18 -3.97 -0.31
CA SER A 39 5.29 -4.28 0.82
C SER A 39 3.82 -4.55 0.43
N LEU A 40 3.42 -4.19 -0.80
CA LEU A 40 2.07 -4.40 -1.35
C LEU A 40 1.92 -5.74 -2.09
N THR A 41 3.00 -6.54 -2.18
CA THR A 41 3.06 -7.77 -2.99
C THR A 41 1.95 -8.77 -2.68
N ASP A 42 1.53 -8.89 -1.42
CA ASP A 42 0.50 -9.85 -1.03
C ASP A 42 -0.92 -9.26 -1.13
N ALA A 43 -1.08 -7.97 -0.80
CA ALA A 43 -2.40 -7.33 -0.76
C ALA A 43 -2.93 -6.97 -2.16
N PHE A 44 -2.09 -6.46 -3.05
CA PHE A 44 -2.54 -5.93 -4.34
C PHE A 44 -3.08 -6.99 -5.31
N PRO A 45 -2.52 -8.22 -5.39
CA PRO A 45 -3.16 -9.29 -6.17
C PRO A 45 -4.58 -9.61 -5.69
N GLN A 46 -4.83 -9.58 -4.38
CA GLN A 46 -6.17 -9.78 -3.81
C GLN A 46 -7.11 -8.63 -4.18
N VAL A 47 -6.65 -7.38 -4.04
CA VAL A 47 -7.40 -6.19 -4.49
C VAL A 47 -7.75 -6.31 -5.98
N GLY A 48 -6.77 -6.68 -6.81
CA GLY A 48 -6.96 -6.86 -8.25
C GLY A 48 -7.97 -7.95 -8.57
N ALA A 49 -7.89 -9.10 -7.90
CA ALA A 49 -8.82 -10.21 -8.08
C ALA A 49 -10.27 -9.82 -7.74
N GLU A 50 -10.48 -9.11 -6.63
CA GLU A 50 -11.82 -8.65 -6.25
C GLU A 50 -12.35 -7.58 -7.22
N MET A 51 -11.51 -6.64 -7.64
CA MET A 51 -11.91 -5.61 -8.61
C MET A 51 -12.29 -6.23 -9.97
N THR A 52 -11.56 -7.24 -10.44
CA THR A 52 -11.83 -7.89 -11.73
C THR A 52 -13.08 -8.77 -11.72
N LYS A 53 -13.55 -9.25 -10.57
CA LYS A 53 -14.85 -9.93 -10.46
C LYS A 53 -16.01 -9.04 -10.94
N ALA A 54 -15.97 -7.77 -10.58
CA ALA A 54 -16.96 -6.78 -11.03
C ALA A 54 -16.66 -6.22 -12.44
N ASN A 55 -15.45 -6.43 -12.95
CA ASN A 55 -14.95 -5.92 -14.23
C ASN A 55 -14.25 -7.02 -15.02
N PRO A 56 -14.97 -8.01 -15.58
CA PRO A 56 -14.36 -9.21 -16.19
C PRO A 56 -13.43 -8.94 -17.38
N ASN A 57 -13.58 -7.78 -18.02
CA ASN A 57 -12.75 -7.34 -19.14
C ASN A 57 -11.58 -6.42 -18.72
N ALA A 58 -11.37 -6.22 -17.41
CA ALA A 58 -10.22 -5.51 -16.87
C ALA A 58 -9.09 -6.48 -16.53
N ARG A 59 -7.86 -6.10 -16.84
CA ARG A 59 -6.65 -6.83 -16.50
C ARG A 59 -5.71 -5.93 -15.72
N LEU A 60 -5.23 -6.42 -14.59
CA LEU A 60 -4.26 -5.75 -13.73
C LEU A 60 -2.97 -6.57 -13.71
N THR A 61 -1.87 -5.93 -14.08
CA THR A 61 -0.52 -6.51 -13.99
C THR A 61 0.26 -5.71 -12.95
N PHE A 62 0.99 -6.39 -12.07
CA PHE A 62 1.73 -5.74 -10.99
C PHE A 62 3.23 -5.89 -11.20
N ASN A 63 3.96 -4.78 -11.04
CA ASN A 63 5.41 -4.73 -10.96
C ASN A 63 5.79 -4.25 -9.56
N PHE A 64 6.38 -5.12 -8.76
CA PHE A 64 6.74 -4.83 -7.37
C PHE A 64 8.23 -4.52 -7.23
N GLY A 65 8.54 -3.51 -6.42
CA GLY A 65 9.91 -3.11 -6.13
C GLY A 65 9.98 -2.02 -5.06
N SER A 66 11.17 -1.49 -4.77
CA SER A 66 11.25 -0.32 -3.90
C SER A 66 10.61 0.89 -4.57
N SER A 67 9.91 1.72 -3.79
CA SER A 67 9.29 2.94 -4.34
C SER A 67 10.30 3.87 -5.01
N SER A 68 11.53 3.91 -4.51
CA SER A 68 12.61 4.72 -5.10
C SER A 68 13.03 4.19 -6.49
N THR A 69 13.16 2.88 -6.64
CA THR A 69 13.49 2.26 -7.93
C THR A 69 12.35 2.45 -8.93
N LEU A 70 11.11 2.23 -8.51
CA LEU A 70 9.93 2.36 -9.36
C LEU A 70 9.72 3.81 -9.80
N ALA A 71 9.88 4.79 -8.90
CA ALA A 71 9.82 6.21 -9.26
C ALA A 71 10.90 6.57 -10.31
N THR A 72 12.13 6.06 -10.14
CA THR A 72 13.21 6.27 -11.12
C THR A 72 12.87 5.62 -12.47
N GLN A 73 12.31 4.42 -12.47
CA GLN A 73 11.86 3.75 -13.70
C GLN A 73 10.80 4.57 -14.43
N ILE A 74 9.80 5.09 -13.70
CA ILE A 74 8.73 5.93 -14.27
C ILE A 74 9.31 7.23 -14.84
N THR A 75 10.20 7.92 -14.12
CA THR A 75 10.84 9.15 -14.60
C THR A 75 11.72 8.90 -15.83
N ASN A 76 12.23 7.68 -16.00
CA ASN A 76 12.98 7.25 -17.18
C ASN A 76 12.07 6.67 -18.29
N GLY A 77 10.76 6.81 -18.20
CA GLY A 77 9.80 6.44 -19.25
C GLY A 77 9.32 4.98 -19.21
N ALA A 78 9.47 4.27 -18.09
CA ALA A 78 8.87 2.93 -17.95
C ALA A 78 7.35 3.00 -18.08
N PRO A 79 6.70 2.04 -18.78
CA PRO A 79 5.27 2.06 -19.08
C PRO A 79 4.43 1.63 -17.86
N ALA A 80 4.30 2.52 -16.89
CA ALA A 80 3.41 2.34 -15.75
C ALA A 80 2.09 3.10 -16.00
N ASP A 81 0.97 2.51 -15.62
CA ASP A 81 -0.33 3.18 -15.62
C ASP A 81 -0.72 3.72 -14.23
N VAL A 82 -0.26 3.04 -13.18
CA VAL A 82 -0.45 3.45 -11.78
C VAL A 82 0.87 3.33 -11.04
N PHE A 83 1.16 4.30 -10.18
CA PHE A 83 2.22 4.21 -9.19
C PHE A 83 1.64 4.23 -7.78
N ALA A 84 2.00 3.22 -6.96
CA ALA A 84 1.62 3.11 -5.56
C ALA A 84 2.88 3.05 -4.69
N SER A 85 3.18 4.14 -4.00
CA SER A 85 4.40 4.32 -3.22
C SER A 85 4.21 3.99 -1.74
N ALA A 86 5.28 3.57 -1.05
CA ALA A 86 5.33 3.39 0.40
C ALA A 86 5.75 4.68 1.15
N ASP A 87 5.94 5.78 0.45
CA ASP A 87 6.19 7.09 1.00
C ASP A 87 5.72 8.21 0.08
N GLU A 88 5.54 9.40 0.66
CA GLU A 88 5.17 10.61 -0.07
C GLU A 88 6.35 11.17 -0.87
N ALA A 89 7.60 10.97 -0.40
CA ALA A 89 8.79 11.54 -1.03
C ALA A 89 9.06 10.96 -2.44
N ASN A 90 8.88 9.64 -2.62
CA ASN A 90 9.02 9.03 -3.93
C ASN A 90 7.83 9.33 -4.85
N MET A 91 6.62 9.48 -4.32
CA MET A 91 5.48 9.99 -5.08
C MET A 91 5.73 11.43 -5.55
N GLN A 92 6.28 12.28 -4.68
CA GLN A 92 6.58 13.68 -5.02
C GLN A 92 7.55 13.79 -6.21
N LYS A 93 8.50 12.86 -6.37
CA LYS A 93 9.42 12.85 -7.53
C LYS A 93 8.68 12.77 -8.86
N ILE A 94 7.64 11.94 -8.95
CA ILE A 94 6.87 11.82 -10.20
C ILE A 94 5.86 12.97 -10.36
N VAL A 95 5.41 13.58 -9.25
CA VAL A 95 4.61 14.81 -9.27
C VAL A 95 5.46 15.99 -9.79
N ASP A 96 6.67 16.18 -9.26
CA ASP A 96 7.60 17.24 -9.67
C ASP A 96 8.04 17.08 -11.13
N ALA A 97 8.09 15.84 -11.63
CA ALA A 97 8.35 15.53 -13.03
C ALA A 97 7.11 15.70 -13.94
N GLU A 98 5.96 16.14 -13.39
CA GLU A 98 4.68 16.29 -14.10
C GLU A 98 4.18 14.99 -14.75
N LEU A 99 4.49 13.82 -14.15
CA LEU A 99 4.14 12.50 -14.65
C LEU A 99 2.90 11.89 -14.00
N THR A 100 2.17 12.63 -13.16
CA THR A 100 0.89 12.18 -12.60
C THR A 100 -0.28 12.71 -13.40
N ASP A 101 -1.33 11.89 -13.51
CA ASP A 101 -2.64 12.29 -14.00
C ASP A 101 -3.56 12.51 -12.79
N GLY A 102 -3.71 13.79 -12.41
CA GLY A 102 -4.42 14.21 -11.20
C GLY A 102 -3.56 14.15 -9.92
N THR A 103 -4.22 14.41 -8.79
CA THR A 103 -3.58 14.48 -7.47
C THR A 103 -3.44 13.08 -6.87
N PRO A 104 -2.27 12.70 -6.32
CA PRO A 104 -2.10 11.44 -5.61
C PRO A 104 -3.09 11.32 -4.44
N LYS A 105 -3.64 10.10 -4.25
CA LYS A 105 -4.55 9.79 -3.14
C LYS A 105 -3.83 8.90 -2.14
N ALA A 106 -3.79 9.31 -0.86
CA ALA A 106 -3.37 8.43 0.22
C ALA A 106 -4.43 7.31 0.38
N PHE A 107 -3.99 6.05 0.34
CA PHE A 107 -4.91 4.90 0.42
C PHE A 107 -4.63 3.99 1.61
N ALA A 108 -3.45 4.07 2.22
CA ALA A 108 -3.08 3.27 3.38
C ALA A 108 -2.01 3.96 4.22
N SER A 109 -1.85 3.47 5.44
CA SER A 109 -0.68 3.72 6.26
C SER A 109 -0.11 2.41 6.82
N ASN A 110 1.15 2.42 7.26
CA ASN A 110 1.83 1.27 7.83
C ASN A 110 2.77 1.72 8.95
N ARG A 111 3.14 0.80 9.84
CA ARG A 111 4.10 1.05 10.91
C ARG A 111 5.29 0.12 10.78
N LEU A 112 6.42 0.56 11.31
CA LEU A 112 7.60 -0.29 11.37
C LEU A 112 7.48 -1.33 12.47
N GLN A 113 8.17 -2.46 12.26
CA GLN A 113 8.35 -3.53 13.23
C GLN A 113 9.74 -4.13 13.03
N ILE A 114 10.37 -4.63 14.07
CA ILE A 114 11.60 -5.37 13.93
C ILE A 114 11.23 -6.84 13.64
N ALA A 115 11.59 -7.33 12.47
CA ALA A 115 11.54 -8.75 12.19
C ALA A 115 12.78 -9.41 12.75
N VAL A 116 12.59 -10.49 13.52
CA VAL A 116 13.68 -11.32 14.04
C VAL A 116 13.45 -12.77 13.66
N ALA A 117 14.51 -13.59 13.65
CA ALA A 117 14.40 -15.02 13.40
C ALA A 117 13.33 -15.66 14.29
N ALA A 118 12.65 -16.69 13.79
CA ALA A 118 11.56 -17.35 14.51
C ALA A 118 11.99 -17.77 15.93
N GLY A 119 11.14 -17.44 16.91
CA GLY A 119 11.45 -17.70 18.32
C GLY A 119 12.41 -16.71 18.96
N ASN A 120 12.94 -15.73 18.22
CA ASN A 120 13.80 -14.66 18.73
C ASN A 120 15.02 -15.17 19.54
N PRO A 121 15.90 -15.99 18.93
CA PRO A 121 17.00 -16.63 19.65
C PRO A 121 18.00 -15.62 20.25
N LYS A 122 18.12 -14.44 19.65
CA LYS A 122 18.97 -13.34 20.13
C LYS A 122 18.32 -12.48 21.22
N LYS A 123 17.07 -12.79 21.59
CA LYS A 123 16.31 -12.04 22.64
C LYS A 123 16.29 -10.53 22.38
N ILE A 124 16.08 -10.15 21.11
CA ILE A 124 15.96 -8.75 20.72
C ILE A 124 14.63 -8.21 21.25
N ALA A 125 14.67 -7.16 22.10
CA ALA A 125 13.49 -6.58 22.73
C ALA A 125 13.14 -5.18 22.17
N GLY A 126 14.03 -4.55 21.39
CA GLY A 126 13.79 -3.24 20.81
C GLY A 126 14.95 -2.73 19.97
N LEU A 127 14.86 -1.46 19.54
CA LEU A 127 15.83 -0.84 18.62
C LEU A 127 17.25 -0.81 19.21
N ALA A 128 17.41 -0.67 20.53
CA ALA A 128 18.71 -0.64 21.17
C ALA A 128 19.53 -1.92 20.96
N ASP A 129 18.85 -3.07 20.90
CA ASP A 129 19.50 -4.36 20.67
C ASP A 129 20.09 -4.50 19.26
N LEU A 130 19.62 -3.70 18.30
CA LEU A 130 20.12 -3.72 16.92
C LEU A 130 21.54 -3.16 16.80
N ALA A 131 22.04 -2.47 17.84
CA ALA A 131 23.42 -1.98 17.93
C ALA A 131 24.41 -2.99 18.52
N ARG A 132 23.94 -4.16 19.00
CA ARG A 132 24.77 -5.20 19.60
C ARG A 132 25.67 -5.83 18.54
N SER A 133 26.92 -6.11 18.90
CA SER A 133 27.92 -6.70 18.00
C SER A 133 27.68 -8.18 17.66
N ASP A 134 26.86 -8.87 18.46
CA ASP A 134 26.48 -10.28 18.23
C ASP A 134 25.19 -10.43 17.41
N VAL A 135 24.60 -9.30 16.94
CA VAL A 135 23.39 -9.28 16.10
C VAL A 135 23.74 -8.96 14.65
N VAL A 136 23.44 -9.85 13.75
CA VAL A 136 23.53 -9.61 12.30
C VAL A 136 22.27 -8.84 11.88
N LEU A 137 22.41 -7.52 11.79
CA LEU A 137 21.32 -6.62 11.35
C LEU A 137 21.37 -6.43 9.84
N VAL A 138 20.21 -6.48 9.18
CA VAL A 138 20.03 -6.03 7.79
C VAL A 138 18.95 -4.95 7.71
N LEU A 139 19.16 -3.96 6.87
CA LEU A 139 18.19 -2.88 6.62
C LEU A 139 18.01 -2.73 5.11
N ALA A 140 16.91 -2.14 4.68
CA ALA A 140 16.82 -1.63 3.32
C ALA A 140 17.76 -0.42 3.14
N ALA A 141 18.20 -0.16 1.90
CA ALA A 141 19.07 0.98 1.60
C ALA A 141 18.42 2.31 2.02
N PRO A 142 19.19 3.34 2.39
CA PRO A 142 18.65 4.63 2.86
C PRO A 142 17.73 5.34 1.87
N THR A 143 17.86 5.04 0.58
CA THR A 143 17.01 5.57 -0.50
C THR A 143 15.65 4.86 -0.60
N VAL A 144 15.51 3.69 -0.01
CA VAL A 144 14.29 2.88 0.05
C VAL A 144 13.42 3.39 1.20
N PRO A 145 12.09 3.52 1.06
CA PRO A 145 11.23 4.02 2.14
C PRO A 145 11.43 3.32 3.49
N ALA A 146 11.43 1.97 3.50
CA ALA A 146 11.63 1.20 4.72
C ALA A 146 13.01 1.45 5.35
N GLY A 147 14.07 1.62 4.55
CA GLY A 147 15.41 1.93 5.02
C GLY A 147 15.50 3.33 5.62
N LYS A 148 14.94 4.34 4.93
CA LYS A 148 14.85 5.70 5.44
C LYS A 148 14.10 5.73 6.79
N TYR A 149 12.92 5.11 6.85
CA TYR A 149 12.13 5.08 8.07
C TYR A 149 12.80 4.30 9.22
N ALA A 150 13.54 3.23 8.90
CA ALA A 150 14.34 2.50 9.89
C ALA A 150 15.43 3.39 10.49
N LEU A 151 16.13 4.17 9.67
CA LEU A 151 17.13 5.12 10.14
C LEU A 151 16.50 6.25 10.97
N ASP A 152 15.34 6.75 10.55
CA ASP A 152 14.59 7.76 11.32
C ASP A 152 14.16 7.22 12.69
N ALA A 153 13.69 5.96 12.77
CA ALA A 153 13.31 5.31 14.02
C ALA A 153 14.52 5.08 14.94
N LEU A 154 15.63 4.61 14.40
CA LEU A 154 16.89 4.45 15.13
C LEU A 154 17.40 5.80 15.68
N ALA A 155 17.34 6.86 14.87
CA ALA A 155 17.73 8.20 15.28
C ALA A 155 16.84 8.74 16.42
N LYS A 156 15.51 8.55 16.34
CA LYS A 156 14.58 8.90 17.44
C LYS A 156 14.92 8.18 18.74
N ALA A 157 15.28 6.91 18.66
CA ALA A 157 15.69 6.09 19.80
C ALA A 157 17.11 6.40 20.30
N GLY A 158 17.87 7.28 19.64
CA GLY A 158 19.27 7.56 19.97
C GLY A 158 20.21 6.38 19.69
N VAL A 159 19.84 5.46 18.80
CA VAL A 159 20.58 4.22 18.52
C VAL A 159 21.41 4.37 17.24
N THR A 160 22.70 4.08 17.32
CA THR A 160 23.59 3.99 16.16
C THR A 160 23.84 2.51 15.85
N ALA A 161 23.09 1.96 14.88
CA ALA A 161 23.25 0.60 14.43
C ALA A 161 24.08 0.53 13.14
N ARG A 162 24.79 -0.59 12.94
CA ARG A 162 25.61 -0.84 11.76
C ARG A 162 25.08 -2.10 11.03
N PRO A 163 24.26 -1.94 9.98
CA PRO A 163 23.77 -3.09 9.24
C PRO A 163 24.91 -3.80 8.53
N ALA A 164 24.89 -5.14 8.55
CA ALA A 164 25.81 -6.00 7.82
C ALA A 164 25.60 -5.88 6.30
N SER A 165 24.36 -5.60 5.87
CA SER A 165 24.05 -5.32 4.47
C SER A 165 22.85 -4.37 4.33
N GLN A 166 22.77 -3.74 3.16
CA GLN A 166 21.67 -2.86 2.76
C GLN A 166 20.95 -3.46 1.57
N GLU A 167 19.66 -3.70 1.71
CA GLU A 167 18.85 -4.41 0.73
C GLU A 167 18.13 -3.46 -0.24
N VAL A 168 17.85 -3.98 -1.42
CA VAL A 168 17.21 -3.22 -2.52
C VAL A 168 15.76 -2.86 -2.23
N ASP A 169 15.07 -3.59 -1.34
CA ASP A 169 13.71 -3.34 -0.89
C ASP A 169 13.43 -4.04 0.45
N VAL A 170 12.25 -3.79 1.03
CA VAL A 170 11.86 -4.33 2.34
C VAL A 170 11.63 -5.84 2.32
N ARG A 171 11.22 -6.41 1.18
CA ARG A 171 11.03 -7.87 1.06
C ARG A 171 12.35 -8.63 1.05
N ALA A 172 13.40 -8.04 0.50
CA ALA A 172 14.75 -8.59 0.58
C ALA A 172 15.25 -8.61 2.05
N VAL A 173 14.95 -7.58 2.85
CA VAL A 173 15.22 -7.58 4.29
C VAL A 173 14.48 -8.72 4.99
N LEU A 174 13.14 -8.82 4.78
CA LEU A 174 12.32 -9.87 5.37
C LEU A 174 12.83 -11.26 5.01
N ASN A 175 13.21 -11.48 3.76
CA ASN A 175 13.70 -12.77 3.25
C ASN A 175 14.98 -13.18 3.95
N LYS A 176 15.97 -12.29 4.13
CA LYS A 176 17.22 -12.61 4.83
C LYS A 176 16.97 -13.04 6.27
N VAL A 177 16.06 -12.35 6.98
CA VAL A 177 15.69 -12.74 8.35
C VAL A 177 14.96 -14.08 8.35
N SER A 178 14.00 -14.29 7.44
CA SER A 178 13.21 -15.52 7.38
C SER A 178 14.02 -16.76 6.99
N LEU A 179 15.13 -16.57 6.26
CA LEU A 179 16.07 -17.64 5.87
C LEU A 179 17.18 -17.86 6.90
N GLY A 180 17.23 -17.04 7.97
CA GLY A 180 18.28 -17.13 8.98
C GLY A 180 19.63 -16.57 8.53
N GLU A 181 19.70 -15.82 7.44
CA GLU A 181 20.90 -15.11 6.96
C GLU A 181 21.18 -13.84 7.77
N ALA A 182 20.17 -13.37 8.50
CA ALA A 182 20.25 -12.25 9.44
C ALA A 182 19.45 -12.54 10.70
N ASP A 183 19.89 -11.99 11.83
CA ASP A 183 19.21 -12.12 13.12
C ASP A 183 18.02 -11.16 13.22
N ALA A 184 18.13 -9.97 12.61
CA ALA A 184 17.13 -8.93 12.65
C ALA A 184 17.11 -8.04 11.41
N GLY A 185 15.96 -7.44 11.14
CA GLY A 185 15.76 -6.39 10.16
C GLY A 185 14.59 -5.49 10.54
N VAL A 186 14.61 -4.23 10.12
CA VAL A 186 13.47 -3.35 10.30
C VAL A 186 12.62 -3.38 9.03
N VAL A 187 11.37 -3.77 9.19
CA VAL A 187 10.39 -3.98 8.11
C VAL A 187 9.05 -3.35 8.52
N TYR A 188 8.00 -3.56 7.77
CA TYR A 188 6.66 -3.13 8.17
C TYR A 188 5.90 -4.25 8.91
N VAL A 189 4.89 -3.87 9.69
CA VAL A 189 3.96 -4.82 10.35
C VAL A 189 3.34 -5.78 9.32
N THR A 190 3.01 -5.29 8.14
CA THR A 190 2.48 -6.12 7.04
C THR A 190 3.46 -7.18 6.56
N ASP A 191 4.77 -6.88 6.54
CA ASP A 191 5.81 -7.84 6.14
C ASP A 191 5.94 -8.96 7.17
N VAL A 192 5.94 -8.62 8.47
CA VAL A 192 5.97 -9.63 9.55
C VAL A 192 4.72 -10.52 9.46
N LYS A 193 3.55 -9.93 9.25
CA LYS A 193 2.29 -10.67 9.10
C LYS A 193 2.35 -11.63 7.91
N SER A 194 2.89 -11.18 6.78
CA SER A 194 3.01 -12.00 5.56
C SER A 194 4.00 -13.17 5.70
N ALA A 195 4.94 -13.06 6.62
CA ALA A 195 5.90 -14.14 6.87
C ALA A 195 5.30 -15.39 7.49
N ALA A 196 4.04 -15.34 7.96
CA ALA A 196 3.28 -16.49 8.45
C ALA A 196 4.05 -17.34 9.48
N GLY A 197 4.68 -16.69 10.46
CA GLY A 197 5.43 -17.36 11.54
C GLY A 197 6.90 -17.70 11.23
N ARG A 198 7.38 -17.43 10.00
CA ARG A 198 8.80 -17.60 9.66
C ARG A 198 9.71 -16.57 10.33
N VAL A 199 9.16 -15.48 10.80
CA VAL A 199 9.82 -14.49 11.64
C VAL A 199 8.94 -14.17 12.84
N THR A 200 9.53 -13.60 13.90
CA THR A 200 8.83 -13.01 15.03
C THR A 200 8.92 -11.49 14.92
N GLY A 201 7.82 -10.78 15.15
CA GLY A 201 7.79 -9.33 15.19
C GLY A 201 8.08 -8.80 16.59
N VAL A 202 8.98 -7.82 16.70
CA VAL A 202 9.22 -7.05 17.93
C VAL A 202 8.77 -5.62 17.69
N GLU A 203 7.90 -5.12 18.58
CA GLU A 203 7.29 -3.80 18.46
C GLU A 203 8.31 -2.67 18.67
N ILE A 204 8.17 -1.62 17.87
CA ILE A 204 8.88 -0.35 18.09
C ILE A 204 7.98 0.56 18.94
N PRO A 205 8.46 1.10 20.05
CA PRO A 205 7.67 1.96 20.93
C PRO A 205 7.08 3.17 20.19
N PRO A 206 5.89 3.66 20.56
CA PRO A 206 5.21 4.75 19.86
C PRO A 206 6.05 6.02 19.67
N GLN A 207 6.90 6.38 20.64
CA GLN A 207 7.77 7.56 20.57
C GLN A 207 8.86 7.45 19.49
N ASP A 208 9.29 6.23 19.17
CA ASP A 208 10.33 5.95 18.17
C ASP A 208 9.74 5.52 16.84
N GLN A 209 8.41 5.35 16.79
CA GLN A 209 7.70 4.85 15.63
C GLN A 209 7.70 5.87 14.47
N VAL A 210 7.75 5.36 13.25
CA VAL A 210 7.55 6.12 12.01
C VAL A 210 6.38 5.52 11.26
N VAL A 211 5.38 6.36 10.93
CA VAL A 211 4.22 5.96 10.15
C VAL A 211 4.50 6.22 8.67
N ALA A 212 4.49 5.16 7.88
CA ALA A 212 4.59 5.25 6.43
C ALA A 212 3.19 5.53 5.83
N ARG A 213 3.07 6.58 5.03
CA ARG A 213 1.86 6.89 4.25
C ARG A 213 2.03 6.42 2.82
N TYR A 214 1.00 5.78 2.30
CA TYR A 214 1.00 5.15 0.99
C TYR A 214 0.10 5.94 0.03
N PRO A 215 0.66 6.81 -0.83
CA PRO A 215 -0.05 7.44 -1.92
C PRO A 215 -0.07 6.58 -3.18
N ALA A 216 -1.16 6.71 -3.97
CA ALA A 216 -1.24 6.19 -5.33
C ALA A 216 -1.67 7.28 -6.29
N ALA A 217 -1.16 7.23 -7.52
CA ALA A 217 -1.53 8.13 -8.61
C ALA A 217 -1.58 7.37 -9.94
N ALA A 218 -2.47 7.77 -10.83
CA ALA A 218 -2.38 7.40 -12.23
C ALA A 218 -1.17 8.09 -12.87
N VAL A 219 -0.49 7.39 -13.76
CA VAL A 219 0.66 7.93 -14.48
C VAL A 219 0.17 8.57 -15.78
N LYS A 220 0.67 9.78 -16.04
CA LYS A 220 0.33 10.55 -17.23
C LYS A 220 0.70 9.80 -18.51
N GLY A 221 -0.21 9.77 -19.46
CA GLY A 221 -0.03 9.05 -20.71
C GLY A 221 -0.48 7.59 -20.69
N SER A 222 -1.05 7.12 -19.58
CA SER A 222 -1.74 5.82 -19.52
C SER A 222 -2.80 5.72 -20.63
N LYS A 223 -2.78 4.64 -21.39
CA LYS A 223 -3.79 4.36 -22.43
C LYS A 223 -5.14 3.95 -21.83
N ASN A 224 -5.15 3.58 -20.55
CA ASN A 224 -6.30 3.11 -19.81
C ASN A 224 -6.54 3.93 -18.54
N ALA A 225 -6.44 5.27 -18.62
CA ALA A 225 -6.56 6.19 -17.50
C ALA A 225 -7.84 5.97 -16.67
N THR A 226 -8.97 5.63 -17.31
CA THR A 226 -10.23 5.30 -16.63
C THR A 226 -10.06 4.08 -15.71
N LEU A 227 -9.43 3.00 -16.18
CA LEU A 227 -9.20 1.81 -15.37
C LEU A 227 -8.15 2.07 -14.27
N ALA A 228 -7.10 2.84 -14.57
CA ALA A 228 -6.09 3.25 -13.60
C ALA A 228 -6.72 4.04 -12.43
N ASN A 229 -7.55 5.04 -12.75
CA ASN A 229 -8.28 5.81 -11.73
C ASN A 229 -9.29 4.95 -10.96
N ARG A 230 -9.99 4.02 -11.63
CA ARG A 230 -10.90 3.08 -10.97
C ARG A 230 -10.17 2.18 -9.97
N PHE A 231 -8.96 1.72 -10.29
CA PHE A 231 -8.14 0.96 -9.35
C PHE A 231 -7.80 1.80 -8.11
N ILE A 232 -7.38 3.06 -8.29
CA ILE A 232 -7.06 3.96 -7.18
C ILE A 232 -8.32 4.24 -6.33
N ASP A 233 -9.48 4.46 -6.96
CA ASP A 233 -10.74 4.66 -6.24
C ASP A 233 -11.16 3.40 -5.47
N TYR A 234 -10.90 2.22 -6.02
CA TYR A 234 -11.14 0.97 -5.33
C TYR A 234 -10.28 0.81 -4.07
N LEU A 235 -9.00 1.22 -4.12
CA LEU A 235 -8.11 1.18 -2.94
C LEU A 235 -8.67 1.97 -1.75
N VAL A 236 -9.33 3.11 -1.99
CA VAL A 236 -9.92 3.93 -0.93
C VAL A 236 -11.38 3.58 -0.61
N SER A 237 -12.00 2.68 -1.36
CA SER A 237 -13.36 2.21 -1.10
C SER A 237 -13.43 1.34 0.16
N PRO A 238 -14.63 1.16 0.76
CA PRO A 238 -14.79 0.26 1.90
C PRO A 238 -14.28 -1.16 1.64
N ASN A 239 -14.49 -1.71 0.44
CA ASN A 239 -14.04 -3.04 0.06
C ASN A 239 -12.51 -3.10 -0.04
N GLY A 240 -11.88 -2.16 -0.74
CA GLY A 240 -10.43 -2.08 -0.85
C GLY A 240 -9.76 -1.90 0.52
N GLN A 241 -10.32 -1.04 1.37
CA GLN A 241 -9.86 -0.83 2.74
C GLN A 241 -10.02 -2.09 3.61
N GLY A 242 -11.09 -2.87 3.42
CA GLY A 242 -11.27 -4.17 4.07
C GLY A 242 -10.14 -5.14 3.74
N ILE A 243 -9.84 -5.30 2.44
CA ILE A 243 -8.75 -6.17 1.98
C ILE A 243 -7.41 -5.69 2.55
N LEU A 244 -7.09 -4.40 2.44
CA LEU A 244 -5.82 -3.85 2.95
C LEU A 244 -5.66 -4.12 4.46
N ALA A 245 -6.73 -4.00 5.25
CA ALA A 245 -6.73 -4.29 6.68
C ALA A 245 -6.46 -5.78 6.99
N GLU A 246 -6.95 -6.71 6.16
CA GLU A 246 -6.65 -8.14 6.28
C GLU A 246 -5.15 -8.41 6.16
N PHE A 247 -4.42 -7.62 5.38
CA PHE A 247 -2.96 -7.72 5.26
C PHE A 247 -2.21 -6.89 6.31
N GLY A 248 -2.90 -6.15 7.19
CA GLY A 248 -2.29 -5.41 8.30
C GLY A 248 -2.03 -3.93 8.00
N PHE A 249 -2.46 -3.42 6.87
CA PHE A 249 -2.44 -1.99 6.62
C PHE A 249 -3.48 -1.27 7.49
N SER A 250 -3.17 -0.03 7.86
CA SER A 250 -4.11 0.89 8.50
C SER A 250 -4.66 1.89 7.48
N LYS A 251 -5.76 2.55 7.82
CA LYS A 251 -6.28 3.67 7.02
C LYS A 251 -5.23 4.78 6.90
N PRO A 252 -5.29 5.60 5.82
CA PRO A 252 -4.36 6.71 5.62
C PRO A 252 -4.37 7.74 6.73
#